data_bb32333a9916b02cb0c14dfda99bf5ba
#
_entry.id   bb32333a9916b02cb0c14dfda99bf5ba
#
_cell.length_a   1.000
_cell.length_b   1.000
_cell.length_c   1.000
_cell.angle_alpha   90.00
_cell.angle_beta   90.00
_cell.angle_gamma   90.00
#
_symmetry.space_group_name_H-M   'P 1'
#
loop_
_entity.id
_entity.type
_entity.pdbx_description
1 polymer ?
#
loop_
_entity_poly.entity_id
_entity_poly.type
_entity_poly.pdbx_seq_one_letter_code
_entity_poly.pdbx_strand_id
1 'polypeptide(L)'
;MSRATLASLDMSLYPLVWEQQTFIDSQQFLIAILSQSAEIKPEDFTKLLLNNPVYQEWINATVFGRYIQRSFAAFYQQTEDSFNMDMPALFRNELTRHAQYLPLHQTLFFAGEMPKSVRQERLFTTTVNPATALAAAEKLYQHSLQSGRASHPFLIINQLTIAGKQVMGFPIRHNKRTSERIRNEVLILDFQQLTLVKEIQIQPKKRSNIDETILLRSYELR
;
A
#
# COMPACT_ATOMS: atom_id res chain seq x y z
N MET A 1 14.53 15.84 19.47
CA MET A 1 15.22 15.23 18.32
C MET A 1 14.34 15.42 17.07
N SER A 2 14.88 15.98 16.00
CA SER A 2 14.15 16.07 14.74
C SER A 2 14.00 14.67 14.13
N ARG A 3 12.80 14.33 13.67
CA ARG A 3 12.57 13.06 12.97
C ARG A 3 13.23 13.10 11.59
N ALA A 4 13.85 12.00 11.21
CA ALA A 4 14.39 11.85 9.87
C ALA A 4 13.25 11.69 8.86
N THR A 5 13.47 12.18 7.65
CA THR A 5 12.62 11.91 6.48
C THR A 5 13.23 10.77 5.69
N LEU A 6 12.43 9.79 5.31
CA LEU A 6 12.86 8.75 4.39
C LEU A 6 13.22 9.36 3.03
N ALA A 7 14.25 8.84 2.37
CA ALA A 7 14.56 9.22 1.01
C ALA A 7 13.41 8.80 0.07
N SER A 8 13.14 9.57 -0.97
CA SER A 8 12.13 9.22 -1.96
C SER A 8 12.56 7.96 -2.71
N LEU A 9 11.65 7.01 -2.84
CA LEU A 9 11.84 5.90 -3.76
C LEU A 9 11.84 6.45 -5.18
N ASP A 10 12.93 6.23 -5.87
CA ASP A 10 13.18 6.71 -7.21
C ASP A 10 12.09 6.23 -8.18
N MET A 11 11.88 7.02 -9.23
CA MET A 11 11.02 6.69 -10.38
C MET A 11 11.48 5.41 -11.11
N SER A 12 12.72 4.95 -10.88
CA SER A 12 13.22 3.66 -11.37
C SER A 12 12.42 2.45 -10.89
N LEU A 13 11.61 2.61 -9.82
CA LEU A 13 10.65 1.58 -9.41
C LEU A 13 9.51 1.37 -10.40
N TYR A 14 9.27 2.38 -11.23
CA TYR A 14 8.28 2.35 -12.30
C TYR A 14 9.01 2.45 -13.63
N PRO A 15 9.61 1.36 -14.12
CA PRO A 15 10.46 1.40 -15.29
C PRO A 15 9.67 1.87 -16.51
N LEU A 16 10.31 2.69 -17.34
CA LEU A 16 9.72 3.14 -18.60
C LEU A 16 9.74 2.02 -19.66
N VAL A 17 10.46 0.94 -19.42
CA VAL A 17 10.52 -0.24 -20.28
C VAL A 17 10.29 -1.48 -19.45
N TRP A 18 9.27 -2.25 -19.78
CA TRP A 18 8.99 -3.55 -19.18
C TRP A 18 8.77 -4.59 -20.30
N GLU A 19 9.64 -5.62 -20.31
CA GLU A 19 9.69 -6.61 -21.40
C GLU A 19 9.86 -5.91 -22.77
N GLN A 20 8.84 -6.02 -23.65
CA GLN A 20 8.84 -5.41 -24.98
C GLN A 20 8.01 -4.12 -25.06
N GLN A 21 7.52 -3.62 -23.92
CA GLN A 21 6.68 -2.43 -23.86
C GLN A 21 7.46 -1.22 -23.35
N THR A 22 7.24 -0.07 -23.99
CA THR A 22 7.80 1.21 -23.58
C THR A 22 6.67 2.14 -23.11
N PHE A 23 6.88 2.82 -21.98
CA PHE A 23 5.92 3.72 -21.35
C PHE A 23 6.47 5.15 -21.37
N ILE A 24 5.59 6.13 -21.53
CA ILE A 24 5.96 7.55 -21.59
C ILE A 24 6.37 8.04 -20.19
N ASP A 25 5.63 7.57 -19.17
CA ASP A 25 5.85 7.95 -17.78
C ASP A 25 5.42 6.83 -16.81
N SER A 26 5.69 7.03 -15.54
CA SER A 26 5.34 6.09 -14.47
C SER A 26 3.84 5.88 -14.32
N GLN A 27 3.02 6.88 -14.66
CA GLN A 27 1.56 6.77 -14.57
C GLN A 27 1.04 5.84 -15.66
N GLN A 28 1.59 5.93 -16.87
CA GLN A 28 1.23 5.01 -17.95
C GLN A 28 1.63 3.58 -17.63
N PHE A 29 2.80 3.36 -17.03
CA PHE A 29 3.21 2.06 -16.55
C PHE A 29 2.25 1.52 -15.47
N LEU A 30 1.87 2.35 -14.50
CA LEU A 30 0.90 1.99 -13.47
C LEU A 30 -0.45 1.59 -14.07
N ILE A 31 -0.97 2.37 -15.00
CA ILE A 31 -2.22 2.06 -15.71
C ILE A 31 -2.08 0.75 -16.48
N ALA A 32 -0.92 0.49 -17.08
CA ALA A 32 -0.67 -0.76 -17.79
C ALA A 32 -0.71 -1.99 -16.87
N ILE A 33 -0.18 -1.88 -15.65
CA ILE A 33 -0.32 -2.92 -14.62
C ILE A 33 -1.80 -3.11 -14.27
N LEU A 34 -2.48 -2.03 -13.91
CA LEU A 34 -3.86 -2.08 -13.42
C LEU A 34 -4.83 -2.56 -14.50
N SER A 35 -4.60 -2.21 -15.77
CA SER A 35 -5.40 -2.70 -16.90
C SER A 35 -4.99 -4.10 -17.36
N GLN A 36 -4.02 -4.73 -16.69
CA GLN A 36 -3.45 -6.02 -17.09
C GLN A 36 -2.89 -6.04 -18.54
N SER A 37 -2.54 -4.86 -19.08
CA SER A 37 -1.86 -4.76 -20.37
C SER A 37 -0.35 -4.97 -20.24
N ALA A 38 0.20 -4.80 -19.04
CA ALA A 38 1.52 -5.27 -18.61
C ALA A 38 1.33 -6.31 -17.50
N GLU A 39 1.76 -7.54 -17.73
CA GLU A 39 1.61 -8.61 -16.75
C GLU A 39 2.75 -8.58 -15.75
N ILE A 40 2.49 -8.06 -14.56
CA ILE A 40 3.46 -8.01 -13.46
C ILE A 40 2.86 -8.69 -12.24
N LYS A 41 3.52 -9.73 -11.77
CA LYS A 41 3.15 -10.40 -10.52
C LYS A 41 3.70 -9.62 -9.30
N PRO A 42 3.04 -9.69 -8.15
CA PRO A 42 3.54 -9.09 -6.90
C PRO A 42 4.99 -9.46 -6.59
N GLU A 43 5.39 -10.70 -6.88
CA GLU A 43 6.74 -11.22 -6.66
C GLU A 43 7.79 -10.52 -7.53
N ASP A 44 7.44 -10.23 -8.79
CA ASP A 44 8.37 -9.60 -9.75
C ASP A 44 8.59 -8.13 -9.38
N PHE A 45 7.54 -7.42 -9.02
CA PHE A 45 7.67 -6.06 -8.50
C PHE A 45 8.44 -6.04 -7.16
N THR A 46 8.24 -7.03 -6.30
CA THR A 46 9.02 -7.18 -5.06
C THR A 46 10.50 -7.37 -5.34
N LYS A 47 10.89 -8.08 -6.41
CA LYS A 47 12.30 -8.21 -6.80
C LYS A 47 12.89 -6.85 -7.21
N LEU A 48 12.13 -6.03 -7.96
CA LEU A 48 12.56 -4.66 -8.29
C LEU A 48 12.80 -3.83 -7.02
N LEU A 49 11.84 -3.85 -6.09
CA LEU A 49 11.96 -3.15 -4.80
C LEU A 49 13.20 -3.62 -4.03
N LEU A 50 13.42 -4.91 -3.93
CA LEU A 50 14.56 -5.47 -3.19
C LEU A 50 15.91 -5.18 -3.84
N ASN A 51 15.96 -4.88 -5.12
CA ASN A 51 17.17 -4.45 -5.83
C ASN A 51 17.37 -2.92 -5.75
N ASN A 52 16.37 -2.17 -5.31
CA ASN A 52 16.47 -0.72 -5.16
C ASN A 52 17.21 -0.37 -3.86
N PRO A 53 18.33 0.40 -3.91
CA PRO A 53 19.12 0.73 -2.72
C PRO A 53 18.34 1.56 -1.71
N VAL A 54 17.51 2.50 -2.17
CA VAL A 54 16.70 3.35 -1.28
C VAL A 54 15.65 2.51 -0.53
N TYR A 55 15.01 1.55 -1.21
CA TYR A 55 14.09 0.64 -0.53
C TYR A 55 14.80 -0.25 0.49
N GLN A 56 16.03 -0.67 0.21
CA GLN A 56 16.87 -1.38 1.18
C GLN A 56 17.16 -0.52 2.41
N GLU A 57 17.44 0.77 2.23
CA GLU A 57 17.57 1.72 3.34
C GLU A 57 16.27 1.84 4.13
N TRP A 58 15.12 1.95 3.47
CA TRP A 58 13.82 2.00 4.12
C TRP A 58 13.62 0.82 5.09
N ILE A 59 13.78 -0.40 4.58
CA ILE A 59 13.56 -1.61 5.40
C ILE A 59 14.65 -1.85 6.45
N ASN A 60 15.84 -1.25 6.31
CA ASN A 60 16.94 -1.35 7.27
C ASN A 60 16.92 -0.23 8.30
N ALA A 61 16.45 0.97 7.97
CA ALA A 61 16.31 2.09 8.90
C ALA A 61 15.29 1.79 10.01
N THR A 62 14.36 0.88 9.77
CA THR A 62 13.42 0.39 10.76
C THR A 62 14.03 -0.74 11.59
N VAL A 63 14.94 -0.40 12.52
CA VAL A 63 15.48 -1.36 13.53
C VAL A 63 14.34 -2.05 14.29
N PHE A 64 13.24 -1.36 14.46
CA PHE A 64 11.99 -1.84 15.04
C PHE A 64 11.24 -2.87 14.17
N GLY A 65 11.55 -2.97 12.89
CA GLY A 65 10.86 -3.88 11.97
C GLY A 65 10.87 -5.35 12.41
N ARG A 66 11.92 -5.81 13.08
CA ARG A 66 11.97 -7.19 13.61
C ARG A 66 11.11 -7.40 14.84
N TYR A 67 11.02 -6.43 15.71
CA TYR A 67 10.21 -6.51 16.95
C TYR A 67 8.73 -6.37 16.62
N ILE A 68 8.39 -5.39 15.81
CA ILE A 68 7.02 -5.15 15.35
C ILE A 68 6.50 -6.33 14.54
N GLN A 69 7.32 -6.99 13.73
CA GLN A 69 6.93 -8.18 12.97
C GLN A 69 6.35 -9.29 13.83
N ARG A 70 6.98 -9.58 14.97
CA ARG A 70 6.49 -10.62 15.89
C ARG A 70 5.28 -10.16 16.68
N SER A 71 5.31 -8.91 17.14
CA SER A 71 4.24 -8.34 17.97
C SER A 71 3.04 -7.92 17.14
N PHE A 72 3.24 -7.48 15.89
CA PHE A 72 2.19 -7.01 15.00
C PHE A 72 1.34 -8.17 14.47
N ALA A 73 1.95 -9.26 14.01
CA ALA A 73 1.21 -10.43 13.59
C ALA A 73 0.43 -11.06 14.77
N ALA A 74 1.08 -11.16 15.94
CA ALA A 74 0.43 -11.65 17.15
C ALA A 74 -0.69 -10.69 17.62
N PHE A 75 -0.49 -9.38 17.51
CA PHE A 75 -1.45 -8.35 17.88
C PHE A 75 -2.69 -8.39 16.96
N TYR A 76 -2.53 -8.47 15.62
CA TYR A 76 -3.65 -8.59 14.70
C TYR A 76 -4.40 -9.91 14.79
N GLN A 77 -3.70 -11.00 15.07
CA GLN A 77 -4.35 -12.31 15.26
C GLN A 77 -5.09 -12.44 16.60
N GLN A 78 -4.68 -11.67 17.61
CA GLN A 78 -5.29 -11.69 18.94
C GLN A 78 -6.44 -10.68 19.12
N THR A 79 -6.53 -9.65 18.26
CA THR A 79 -7.51 -8.57 18.45
C THR A 79 -8.93 -8.90 18.04
N GLU A 80 -9.20 -10.04 17.42
CA GLU A 80 -10.58 -10.38 17.08
C GLU A 80 -11.43 -10.74 18.31
N ASP A 81 -10.85 -11.23 19.41
CA ASP A 81 -11.64 -11.78 20.51
C ASP A 81 -11.39 -11.28 21.95
N SER A 82 -10.35 -10.48 22.25
CA SER A 82 -10.03 -10.28 23.68
C SER A 82 -9.29 -9.02 24.11
N PHE A 83 -9.19 -7.94 23.32
CA PHE A 83 -8.41 -6.76 23.72
C PHE A 83 -9.26 -5.57 24.20
N ASN A 84 -8.80 -4.96 25.29
CA ASN A 84 -9.20 -3.65 25.77
C ASN A 84 -9.10 -2.62 24.64
N MET A 85 -10.14 -1.81 24.43
CA MET A 85 -10.24 -0.83 23.34
C MET A 85 -9.10 0.20 23.29
N ASP A 86 -8.35 0.34 24.39
CA ASP A 86 -7.21 1.27 24.49
C ASP A 86 -5.89 0.72 23.90
N MET A 87 -5.79 -0.58 23.68
CA MET A 87 -4.55 -1.20 23.18
C MET A 87 -4.13 -0.74 21.78
N PRO A 88 -5.05 -0.55 20.80
CA PRO A 88 -4.67 0.02 19.51
C PRO A 88 -4.06 1.41 19.61
N ALA A 89 -4.57 2.26 20.48
CA ALA A 89 -4.07 3.61 20.71
C ALA A 89 -2.69 3.60 21.37
N LEU A 90 -2.48 2.78 22.39
CA LEU A 90 -1.18 2.60 23.05
C LEU A 90 -0.12 2.07 22.07
N PHE A 91 -0.49 1.09 21.27
CA PHE A 91 0.40 0.52 20.25
C PHE A 91 0.75 1.56 19.19
N ARG A 92 -0.24 2.32 18.71
CA ARG A 92 -0.01 3.42 17.77
C ARG A 92 0.93 4.48 18.34
N ASN A 93 0.76 4.86 19.60
CA ASN A 93 1.63 5.82 20.29
C ASN A 93 3.07 5.32 20.33
N GLU A 94 3.28 4.04 20.63
CA GLU A 94 4.62 3.45 20.63
C GLU A 94 5.24 3.44 19.24
N LEU A 95 4.49 3.03 18.21
CA LEU A 95 4.94 3.09 16.84
C LEU A 95 5.29 4.51 16.40
N THR A 96 4.50 5.50 16.81
CA THR A 96 4.71 6.91 16.46
C THR A 96 6.05 7.43 16.98
N ARG A 97 6.56 6.93 18.12
CA ARG A 97 7.89 7.32 18.65
C ARG A 97 9.03 6.97 17.69
N HIS A 98 8.87 5.91 16.92
CA HIS A 98 9.88 5.38 15.99
C HIS A 98 9.58 5.68 14.53
N ALA A 99 8.46 6.34 14.24
CA ALA A 99 8.08 6.70 12.89
C ALA A 99 9.01 7.77 12.30
N GLN A 100 9.13 7.73 11.00
CA GLN A 100 9.83 8.72 10.18
C GLN A 100 8.81 9.50 9.33
N TYR A 101 9.23 10.61 8.75
CA TYR A 101 8.42 11.27 7.75
C TYR A 101 8.54 10.54 6.42
N LEU A 102 7.39 10.29 5.79
CA LEU A 102 7.36 9.76 4.44
C LEU A 102 7.77 10.87 3.45
N PRO A 103 8.52 10.53 2.39
CA PRO A 103 9.00 11.52 1.45
C PRO A 103 7.87 12.10 0.61
N LEU A 104 7.99 13.38 0.25
CA LEU A 104 7.07 14.05 -0.68
C LEU A 104 7.02 13.31 -2.02
N HIS A 105 5.85 13.35 -2.64
CA HIS A 105 5.54 12.72 -3.93
C HIS A 105 5.65 11.19 -3.95
N GLN A 106 5.88 10.56 -2.79
CA GLN A 106 5.84 9.11 -2.70
C GLN A 106 4.43 8.60 -2.98
N THR A 107 4.33 7.64 -3.87
CA THR A 107 3.09 6.95 -4.19
C THR A 107 2.98 5.65 -3.38
N LEU A 108 1.82 5.45 -2.77
CA LEU A 108 1.43 4.26 -2.04
C LEU A 108 0.07 3.78 -2.55
N PHE A 109 -0.26 2.52 -2.31
CA PHE A 109 -1.52 1.92 -2.78
C PHE A 109 -2.29 1.26 -1.63
N PHE A 110 -3.61 1.27 -1.76
CA PHE A 110 -4.53 0.62 -0.83
C PHE A 110 -5.70 0.00 -1.60
N ALA A 111 -6.05 -1.25 -1.31
CA ALA A 111 -7.15 -1.97 -1.97
C ALA A 111 -8.46 -1.82 -1.19
N GLY A 112 -9.57 -1.72 -1.93
CA GLY A 112 -10.92 -1.66 -1.37
C GLY A 112 -11.40 -0.26 -0.98
N GLU A 113 -12.52 -0.18 -0.30
CA GLU A 113 -13.09 1.09 0.15
C GLU A 113 -12.21 1.78 1.19
N MET A 114 -12.09 3.10 1.08
CA MET A 114 -11.35 3.90 2.04
C MET A 114 -12.09 3.89 3.40
N PRO A 115 -11.43 3.44 4.48
CA PRO A 115 -12.06 3.41 5.80
C PRO A 115 -12.48 4.81 6.27
N LYS A 116 -13.69 4.93 6.82
CA LYS A 116 -14.22 6.23 7.28
C LYS A 116 -13.42 6.85 8.44
N SER A 117 -12.74 6.02 9.24
CA SER A 117 -11.99 6.43 10.44
C SER A 117 -10.48 6.16 10.33
N VAL A 118 -9.90 6.35 9.12
CA VAL A 118 -8.48 6.06 8.86
C VAL A 118 -7.54 6.75 9.86
N ARG A 119 -7.94 7.91 10.39
CA ARG A 119 -7.05 8.75 11.20
C ARG A 119 -7.01 8.38 12.68
N GLN A 120 -8.09 7.86 13.27
CA GLN A 120 -8.23 7.83 14.73
C GLN A 120 -8.10 6.45 15.37
N GLU A 121 -8.50 5.38 14.69
CA GLU A 121 -8.71 4.10 15.37
C GLU A 121 -7.94 2.91 14.79
N ARG A 122 -7.43 3.01 13.58
CA ARG A 122 -6.76 1.88 12.91
C ARG A 122 -5.43 2.28 12.30
N LEU A 123 -4.50 1.36 12.37
CA LEU A 123 -3.25 1.44 11.63
C LEU A 123 -3.57 1.38 10.14
N PHE A 124 -3.18 2.41 9.39
CA PHE A 124 -3.45 2.47 7.98
C PHE A 124 -2.33 1.79 7.19
N THR A 125 -2.57 0.54 6.82
CA THR A 125 -1.61 -0.26 6.07
C THR A 125 -1.79 -0.05 4.58
N THR A 126 -0.73 0.40 3.93
CA THR A 126 -0.62 0.61 2.47
C THR A 126 0.49 -0.25 1.89
N THR A 127 0.70 -0.21 0.60
CA THR A 127 1.82 -0.88 -0.07
C THR A 127 2.47 0.04 -1.11
N VAL A 128 3.77 -0.13 -1.34
CA VAL A 128 4.46 0.50 -2.49
C VAL A 128 4.36 -0.35 -3.76
N ASN A 129 3.78 -1.55 -3.67
CA ASN A 129 3.68 -2.50 -4.76
C ASN A 129 2.27 -2.46 -5.39
N PRO A 130 2.08 -1.86 -6.58
CA PRO A 130 0.76 -1.77 -7.23
C PRO A 130 0.18 -3.13 -7.60
N ALA A 131 1.02 -4.12 -7.94
CA ALA A 131 0.55 -5.47 -8.26
C ALA A 131 -0.01 -6.18 -7.01
N THR A 132 0.58 -5.92 -5.83
CA THR A 132 0.02 -6.40 -4.55
C THR A 132 -1.33 -5.76 -4.25
N ALA A 133 -1.46 -4.45 -4.50
CA ALA A 133 -2.74 -3.76 -4.31
C ALA A 133 -3.82 -4.30 -5.26
N LEU A 134 -3.49 -4.56 -6.52
CA LEU A 134 -4.40 -5.19 -7.48
C LEU A 134 -4.84 -6.57 -7.01
N ALA A 135 -3.91 -7.46 -6.66
CA ALA A 135 -4.22 -8.80 -6.18
C ALA A 135 -5.06 -8.80 -4.89
N ALA A 136 -4.85 -7.81 -4.01
CA ALA A 136 -5.67 -7.64 -2.81
C ALA A 136 -7.09 -7.15 -3.15
N ALA A 137 -7.23 -6.23 -4.11
CA ALA A 137 -8.53 -5.74 -4.58
C ALA A 137 -9.35 -6.86 -5.23
N GLU A 138 -8.72 -7.71 -6.05
CA GLU A 138 -9.35 -8.90 -6.63
C GLU A 138 -9.89 -9.85 -5.56
N LYS A 139 -9.10 -10.14 -4.53
CA LYS A 139 -9.54 -10.99 -3.40
C LYS A 139 -10.73 -10.39 -2.64
N LEU A 140 -10.69 -9.09 -2.37
CA LEU A 140 -11.79 -8.38 -1.70
C LEU A 140 -13.07 -8.42 -2.54
N TYR A 141 -12.93 -8.20 -3.84
CA TYR A 141 -14.04 -8.27 -4.77
C TYR A 141 -14.67 -9.66 -4.83
N GLN A 142 -13.87 -10.70 -5.02
CA GLN A 142 -14.33 -12.09 -5.01
C GLN A 142 -15.06 -12.45 -3.71
N HIS A 143 -14.52 -12.05 -2.56
CA HIS A 143 -15.15 -12.27 -1.27
C HIS A 143 -16.49 -11.52 -1.16
N SER A 144 -16.59 -10.30 -1.69
CA SER A 144 -17.84 -9.53 -1.68
C SER A 144 -18.93 -10.16 -2.56
N LEU A 145 -18.56 -10.73 -3.71
CA LEU A 145 -19.46 -11.46 -4.58
C LEU A 145 -20.01 -12.71 -3.88
N GLN A 146 -19.13 -13.51 -3.25
CA GLN A 146 -19.52 -14.73 -2.54
C GLN A 146 -20.43 -14.47 -1.34
N SER A 147 -20.24 -13.35 -0.66
CA SER A 147 -21.03 -12.96 0.51
C SER A 147 -22.37 -12.30 0.17
N GLY A 148 -22.67 -12.06 -1.11
CA GLY A 148 -23.86 -11.31 -1.56
C GLY A 148 -23.87 -9.84 -1.10
N ARG A 149 -22.73 -9.33 -0.60
CA ARG A 149 -22.58 -7.97 -0.10
C ARG A 149 -21.96 -7.01 -1.14
N ALA A 150 -21.89 -7.44 -2.40
CA ALA A 150 -21.37 -6.59 -3.45
C ALA A 150 -22.26 -5.34 -3.61
N SER A 151 -21.94 -4.29 -2.86
CA SER A 151 -22.56 -2.97 -3.01
C SER A 151 -22.03 -2.23 -4.24
N HIS A 152 -20.91 -2.68 -4.80
CA HIS A 152 -20.26 -2.04 -5.94
C HIS A 152 -19.74 -3.09 -6.93
N PRO A 153 -20.00 -2.89 -8.25
CA PRO A 153 -19.50 -3.78 -9.31
C PRO A 153 -18.05 -3.51 -9.69
N PHE A 154 -17.26 -2.88 -8.82
CA PHE A 154 -15.92 -2.40 -9.15
C PHE A 154 -14.83 -3.00 -8.26
N LEU A 155 -13.70 -3.31 -8.86
CA LEU A 155 -12.43 -3.47 -8.16
C LEU A 155 -11.90 -2.09 -7.75
N ILE A 156 -11.79 -1.81 -6.46
CA ILE A 156 -11.39 -0.49 -5.97
C ILE A 156 -9.92 -0.51 -5.57
N ILE A 157 -9.14 0.38 -6.19
CA ILE A 157 -7.75 0.64 -5.85
C ILE A 157 -7.57 2.12 -5.58
N ASN A 158 -6.95 2.44 -4.44
CA ASN A 158 -6.64 3.80 -4.07
C ASN A 158 -5.15 4.04 -4.24
N GLN A 159 -4.79 5.05 -5.00
CA GLN A 159 -3.44 5.60 -5.14
C GLN A 159 -3.33 6.81 -4.21
N LEU A 160 -2.37 6.76 -3.29
CA LEU A 160 -2.14 7.79 -2.28
C LEU A 160 -0.83 8.50 -2.59
N THR A 161 -0.85 9.79 -2.80
CA THR A 161 0.35 10.60 -3.01
C THR A 161 0.64 11.42 -1.75
N ILE A 162 1.85 11.31 -1.22
CA ILE A 162 2.30 12.11 -0.09
C ILE A 162 2.50 13.55 -0.55
N ALA A 163 1.62 14.44 -0.15
CA ALA A 163 1.64 15.87 -0.48
C ALA A 163 2.05 16.75 0.72
N GLY A 164 2.05 16.20 1.93
CA GLY A 164 2.44 16.89 3.16
C GLY A 164 3.80 16.47 3.70
N LYS A 165 4.57 17.42 4.25
CA LYS A 165 5.90 17.17 4.85
C LYS A 165 5.84 16.44 6.21
N GLN A 166 4.65 16.33 6.82
CA GLN A 166 4.48 15.79 8.17
C GLN A 166 3.72 14.47 8.19
N VAL A 167 3.59 13.80 7.06
CA VAL A 167 2.99 12.46 7.00
C VAL A 167 3.96 11.46 7.62
N MET A 168 3.55 10.82 8.70
CA MET A 168 4.38 9.88 9.44
C MET A 168 4.05 8.44 9.11
N GLY A 169 5.10 7.64 8.97
CA GLY A 169 4.95 6.22 8.73
C GLY A 169 6.27 5.47 8.75
N PHE A 170 6.23 4.22 8.42
CA PHE A 170 7.42 3.41 8.18
C PHE A 170 7.10 2.16 7.33
N PRO A 171 8.07 1.65 6.58
CA PRO A 171 7.94 0.39 5.86
C PRO A 171 7.96 -0.79 6.84
N ILE A 172 7.09 -1.77 6.60
CA ILE A 172 7.07 -3.01 7.37
C ILE A 172 8.02 -4.00 6.71
N ARG A 173 8.97 -4.50 7.50
CA ARG A 173 9.89 -5.54 7.05
C ARG A 173 9.33 -6.92 7.38
N HIS A 174 8.91 -7.66 6.38
CA HIS A 174 8.48 -9.03 6.56
C HIS A 174 9.64 -10.05 6.53
N ASN A 175 9.45 -11.19 7.20
CA ASN A 175 10.44 -12.25 7.20
C ASN A 175 10.62 -12.80 5.77
N LYS A 176 11.87 -13.06 5.37
CA LYS A 176 12.23 -13.61 4.05
C LYS A 176 11.52 -14.92 3.71
N ARG A 177 11.05 -15.66 4.71
CA ARG A 177 10.42 -16.99 4.57
C ARG A 177 8.89 -16.94 4.51
N THR A 178 8.27 -15.77 4.71
CA THR A 178 6.80 -15.66 4.70
C THR A 178 6.29 -15.14 3.36
N SER A 179 5.11 -15.61 2.94
CA SER A 179 4.39 -15.07 1.78
C SER A 179 4.05 -13.57 1.91
N GLU A 180 4.06 -13.04 3.13
CA GLU A 180 3.80 -11.63 3.42
C GLU A 180 4.90 -10.70 2.89
N ARG A 181 6.09 -11.23 2.58
CA ARG A 181 7.20 -10.48 2.00
C ARG A 181 6.82 -9.72 0.72
N ILE A 182 5.92 -10.29 -0.07
CA ILE A 182 5.45 -9.68 -1.33
C ILE A 182 4.50 -8.51 -1.11
N ARG A 183 4.02 -8.29 0.11
CA ARG A 183 3.08 -7.20 0.39
C ARG A 183 3.74 -5.82 0.33
N ASN A 184 5.04 -5.71 0.61
CA ASN A 184 5.80 -4.45 0.59
C ASN A 184 5.07 -3.32 1.30
N GLU A 185 4.58 -3.63 2.52
CA GLU A 185 3.67 -2.78 3.27
C GLU A 185 4.38 -1.55 3.84
N VAL A 186 3.68 -0.43 3.82
CA VAL A 186 4.03 0.83 4.50
C VAL A 186 2.88 1.21 5.40
N LEU A 187 3.19 1.36 6.68
CA LEU A 187 2.23 1.78 7.68
C LEU A 187 2.21 3.30 7.78
N ILE A 188 1.05 3.90 7.59
CA ILE A 188 0.83 5.32 7.84
C ILE A 188 0.24 5.47 9.24
N LEU A 189 0.88 6.29 10.05
CA LEU A 189 0.54 6.47 11.46
C LEU A 189 -0.15 7.80 11.73
N ASP A 190 0.29 8.87 11.05
CA ASP A 190 -0.28 10.19 11.24
C ASP A 190 -0.20 11.04 9.97
N PHE A 191 -1.24 11.84 9.77
CA PHE A 191 -1.38 12.80 8.68
C PHE A 191 -2.49 13.80 9.04
N GLN A 192 -2.50 14.96 8.42
CA GLN A 192 -3.47 16.01 8.71
C GLN A 192 -4.76 15.85 7.90
N GLN A 193 -4.63 15.51 6.61
CA GLN A 193 -5.75 15.47 5.68
C GLN A 193 -5.56 14.37 4.63
N LEU A 194 -6.67 13.73 4.25
CA LEU A 194 -6.78 12.83 3.12
C LEU A 194 -7.84 13.37 2.18
N THR A 195 -7.45 13.75 0.96
CA THR A 195 -8.35 14.39 -0.01
C THR A 195 -8.42 13.56 -1.28
N LEU A 196 -9.63 13.19 -1.70
CA LEU A 196 -9.86 12.59 -3.02
C LEU A 196 -9.65 13.67 -4.09
N VAL A 197 -8.73 13.42 -5.02
CA VAL A 197 -8.37 14.35 -6.09
C VAL A 197 -8.99 13.93 -7.41
N LYS A 198 -8.99 12.63 -7.68
CA LYS A 198 -9.42 12.08 -8.97
C LYS A 198 -9.97 10.68 -8.82
N GLU A 199 -10.94 10.35 -9.65
CA GLU A 199 -11.47 9.00 -9.82
C GLU A 199 -11.53 8.67 -11.30
N ILE A 200 -11.01 7.53 -11.70
CA ILE A 200 -11.05 7.03 -13.08
C ILE A 200 -11.46 5.57 -13.12
N GLN A 201 -12.19 5.19 -14.15
CA GLN A 201 -12.52 3.82 -14.45
C GLN A 201 -11.55 3.26 -15.49
N ILE A 202 -10.99 2.09 -15.20
CA ILE A 202 -10.05 1.39 -16.08
C ILE A 202 -10.70 0.08 -16.49
N GLN A 203 -10.74 -0.17 -17.80
CA GLN A 203 -11.21 -1.43 -18.36
C GLN A 203 -10.02 -2.39 -18.52
N PRO A 204 -10.03 -3.57 -17.91
CA PRO A 204 -9.01 -4.59 -18.12
C PRO A 204 -8.99 -5.04 -19.56
N LYS A 205 -7.81 -5.22 -20.14
CA LYS A 205 -7.64 -5.70 -21.52
C LYS A 205 -7.80 -7.22 -21.65
N LYS A 206 -7.53 -7.97 -20.59
CA LYS A 206 -7.77 -9.41 -20.60
C LYS A 206 -9.25 -9.68 -20.39
N ARG A 207 -9.81 -10.50 -21.28
CA ARG A 207 -11.15 -11.09 -21.12
C ARG A 207 -11.13 -12.09 -19.96
N SER A 208 -11.22 -11.61 -18.74
CA SER A 208 -11.80 -12.40 -17.66
C SER A 208 -13.31 -12.52 -17.97
N ASN A 209 -13.91 -13.68 -17.68
CA ASN A 209 -15.34 -13.95 -17.93
C ASN A 209 -16.29 -13.06 -17.09
N ILE A 210 -15.80 -12.01 -16.49
CA ILE A 210 -16.50 -11.05 -15.64
C ILE A 210 -16.12 -9.66 -16.17
N ASP A 211 -17.10 -8.83 -16.45
CA ASP A 211 -16.93 -7.41 -16.79
C ASP A 211 -16.43 -6.61 -15.57
N GLU A 212 -15.23 -6.93 -15.09
CA GLU A 212 -14.62 -6.28 -13.93
C GLU A 212 -14.06 -4.94 -14.34
N THR A 213 -14.71 -3.86 -13.94
CA THR A 213 -14.17 -2.51 -14.10
C THR A 213 -13.36 -2.15 -12.85
N ILE A 214 -12.15 -1.64 -13.05
CA ILE A 214 -11.29 -1.16 -11.97
C ILE A 214 -11.58 0.32 -11.74
N LEU A 215 -11.90 0.67 -10.51
CA LEU A 215 -12.05 2.04 -10.06
C LEU A 215 -10.77 2.48 -9.36
N LEU A 216 -9.98 3.32 -10.04
CA LEU A 216 -8.78 3.92 -9.47
C LEU A 216 -9.11 5.30 -8.89
N ARG A 217 -8.95 5.42 -7.58
CA ARG A 217 -9.12 6.67 -6.82
C ARG A 217 -7.76 7.23 -6.45
N SER A 218 -7.50 8.47 -6.80
CA SER A 218 -6.26 9.17 -6.44
C SER A 218 -6.53 10.11 -5.28
N TYR A 219 -5.73 9.98 -4.23
CA TYR A 219 -5.80 10.80 -3.01
C TYR A 219 -4.48 11.53 -2.77
N GLU A 220 -4.58 12.71 -2.19
CA GLU A 220 -3.47 13.41 -1.56
C GLU A 220 -3.51 13.23 -0.05
N LEU A 221 -2.34 12.94 0.52
CA LEU A 221 -2.11 12.81 1.96
C LEU A 221 -1.24 13.97 2.45
N ARG A 222 -1.76 14.76 3.39
CA ARG A 222 -1.07 15.92 3.96
C ARG A 222 -0.97 15.86 5.48
#